data_f2d7c71b0c25cd0e1b83aa99b773cbd2
#
_entry.id   f2d7c71b0c25cd0e1b83aa99b773cbd2
#
_cell.length_a   1.000
_cell.length_b   1.000
_cell.length_c   1.000
_cell.angle_alpha   90.00
_cell.angle_beta   90.00
_cell.angle_gamma   90.00
#
_symmetry.space_group_name_H-M   'P 1'
#
loop_
_entity.id
_entity.type
_entity.pdbx_description
1 polymer ?
#
loop_
_entity_poly.entity_id
_entity_poly.type
_entity_poly.pdbx_seq_one_letter_code
_entity_poly.pdbx_strand_id
1 'polypeptide(L)'
;MYMGCRKVIRLFQKSLLIMARRDFHFHKEYTNRPVNLRVLLDMDGVLCDFEGDFLEAFKRKYPDEPHIELEDREGFWLREQYEKMKPGSTPLCSAIYNSRGFFQNLSEIPGAVDAAREMAILEGVDVFICTSPLNNYKYCLKEKFHWVEKHLGRNWCEKIILTKDKTMANGHLLIDDRPNISGANVSPSWEHVVFTSCHNRTTDIRGKRRLDNWTDGSWRDLIDDFKKRIG
;
A
#
# COMPACT_ATOMS: atom_id res chain seq x y z
N MET A 1 46.11 -9.58 -37.01
CA MET A 1 44.69 -9.24 -36.84
C MET A 1 44.16 -9.77 -35.48
N TYR A 2 44.80 -9.41 -34.34
CA TYR A 2 44.45 -9.94 -33.00
C TYR A 2 44.58 -8.89 -31.86
N MET A 3 44.53 -7.60 -32.17
CA MET A 3 44.64 -6.54 -31.14
C MET A 3 43.34 -5.88 -30.72
N GLY A 4 42.20 -6.18 -31.35
CA GLY A 4 40.90 -5.55 -31.04
C GLY A 4 40.13 -6.17 -29.89
N CYS A 5 40.26 -7.48 -29.65
CA CYS A 5 39.44 -8.22 -28.70
C CYS A 5 39.78 -7.95 -27.22
N ARG A 6 41.04 -7.70 -26.88
CA ARG A 6 41.46 -7.42 -25.48
C ARG A 6 41.01 -6.06 -24.95
N LYS A 7 40.78 -5.07 -25.82
CA LYS A 7 40.29 -3.73 -25.42
C LYS A 7 38.80 -3.75 -25.09
N VAL A 8 38.02 -4.53 -25.84
CA VAL A 8 36.56 -4.67 -25.61
C VAL A 8 36.29 -5.43 -24.31
N ILE A 9 37.02 -6.50 -24.04
CA ILE A 9 36.89 -7.30 -22.80
C ILE A 9 37.24 -6.46 -21.56
N ARG A 10 38.27 -5.60 -21.62
CA ARG A 10 38.63 -4.70 -20.52
C ARG A 10 37.58 -3.60 -20.28
N LEU A 11 36.89 -3.12 -21.29
CA LEU A 11 35.77 -2.15 -21.14
C LEU A 11 34.56 -2.81 -20.51
N PHE A 12 34.22 -4.03 -20.91
CA PHE A 12 33.14 -4.80 -20.29
C PHE A 12 33.41 -5.14 -18.82
N GLN A 13 34.63 -5.54 -18.49
CA GLN A 13 35.03 -5.81 -17.11
C GLN A 13 35.02 -4.55 -16.22
N LYS A 14 35.40 -3.38 -16.77
CA LYS A 14 35.30 -2.11 -16.04
C LYS A 14 33.86 -1.69 -15.82
N SER A 15 32.98 -1.88 -16.80
CA SER A 15 31.56 -1.56 -16.66
C SER A 15 30.86 -2.48 -15.65
N LEU A 16 31.16 -3.77 -15.64
CA LEU A 16 30.66 -4.72 -14.63
C LEU A 16 31.18 -4.37 -13.22
N LEU A 17 32.43 -3.94 -13.08
CA LEU A 17 33.02 -3.56 -11.80
C LEU A 17 32.39 -2.24 -11.26
N ILE A 18 32.03 -1.32 -12.14
CA ILE A 18 31.34 -0.06 -11.78
C ILE A 18 29.90 -0.32 -11.38
N MET A 19 29.18 -1.22 -12.07
CA MET A 19 27.84 -1.65 -11.69
C MET A 19 27.86 -2.38 -10.34
N ALA A 20 28.72 -3.37 -10.17
CA ALA A 20 28.87 -4.10 -8.90
C ALA A 20 29.27 -3.18 -7.72
N ARG A 21 30.08 -2.12 -7.97
CA ARG A 21 30.40 -1.12 -6.92
C ARG A 21 29.24 -0.19 -6.60
N ARG A 22 28.35 0.14 -7.56
CA ARG A 22 27.12 0.92 -7.29
C ARG A 22 26.13 0.11 -6.46
N ASP A 23 25.93 -1.17 -6.80
CA ASP A 23 25.04 -2.04 -6.05
C ASP A 23 25.57 -2.33 -4.64
N PHE A 24 26.90 -2.43 -4.47
CA PHE A 24 27.54 -2.65 -3.17
C PHE A 24 27.51 -1.39 -2.26
N HIS A 25 27.55 -0.18 -2.84
CA HIS A 25 27.38 1.07 -2.09
C HIS A 25 25.94 1.24 -1.62
N PHE A 26 24.96 0.88 -2.44
CA PHE A 26 23.54 0.93 -2.07
C PHE A 26 23.23 0.02 -0.87
N HIS A 27 23.80 -1.19 -0.83
CA HIS A 27 23.64 -2.10 0.32
C HIS A 27 24.36 -1.63 1.60
N LYS A 28 25.48 -0.94 1.48
CA LYS A 28 26.28 -0.50 2.64
C LYS A 28 25.67 0.73 3.35
N GLU A 29 24.94 1.58 2.63
CA GLU A 29 24.22 2.71 3.24
C GLU A 29 23.02 2.29 4.08
N TYR A 30 22.38 1.14 3.77
CA TYR A 30 21.25 0.64 4.56
C TYR A 30 21.66 -0.02 5.89
N THR A 31 22.85 -0.54 6.02
CA THR A 31 23.29 -1.33 7.19
C THR A 31 23.83 -0.52 8.36
N ASN A 32 24.04 0.81 8.20
CA ASN A 32 24.65 1.67 9.23
C ASN A 32 23.80 2.88 9.65
N ARG A 33 22.51 2.92 9.28
CA ARG A 33 21.62 3.98 9.79
C ARG A 33 21.10 3.60 11.18
N PRO A 34 20.94 4.57 12.09
CA PRO A 34 20.21 4.34 13.34
C PRO A 34 18.83 3.75 13.01
N VAL A 35 18.26 2.96 13.92
CA VAL A 35 16.97 2.31 13.74
C VAL A 35 15.91 3.39 13.52
N ASN A 36 15.53 3.60 12.26
CA ASN A 36 14.47 4.53 11.94
C ASN A 36 13.11 3.89 12.18
N LEU A 37 12.14 4.71 12.58
CA LEU A 37 10.74 4.30 12.61
C LEU A 37 10.30 3.89 11.22
N ARG A 38 10.03 2.61 11.01
CA ARG A 38 9.51 2.10 9.74
C ARG A 38 8.00 2.04 9.78
N VAL A 39 7.37 2.87 8.94
CA VAL A 39 5.93 2.98 8.76
C VAL A 39 5.53 2.22 7.50
N LEU A 40 4.56 1.33 7.62
CA LEU A 40 3.93 0.61 6.52
C LEU A 40 2.53 1.19 6.31
N LEU A 41 2.25 1.69 5.12
CA LEU A 41 0.94 2.20 4.72
C LEU A 41 0.28 1.21 3.76
N ASP A 42 -0.93 0.76 4.04
CA ASP A 42 -1.72 0.11 3.00
C ASP A 42 -2.07 1.10 1.90
N MET A 43 -2.51 0.60 0.77
CA MET A 43 -2.85 1.42 -0.39
C MET A 43 -4.37 1.57 -0.51
N ASP A 44 -5.10 0.46 -0.73
CA ASP A 44 -6.53 0.45 -0.96
C ASP A 44 -7.27 0.77 0.35
N GLY A 45 -8.13 1.80 0.38
CA GLY A 45 -8.84 2.21 1.59
C GLY A 45 -8.00 3.00 2.62
N VAL A 46 -6.71 3.27 2.32
CA VAL A 46 -5.80 4.05 3.17
C VAL A 46 -5.19 5.22 2.42
N LEU A 47 -4.60 4.98 1.25
CA LEU A 47 -4.05 6.01 0.37
C LEU A 47 -5.01 6.36 -0.77
N CYS A 48 -5.68 5.36 -1.33
CA CYS A 48 -6.64 5.52 -2.42
C CYS A 48 -8.03 5.01 -2.04
N ASP A 49 -9.06 5.66 -2.56
CA ASP A 49 -10.47 5.40 -2.27
C ASP A 49 -11.03 4.24 -3.10
N PHE A 50 -10.70 3.02 -2.67
CA PHE A 50 -11.21 1.82 -3.34
C PHE A 50 -12.74 1.71 -3.27
N GLU A 51 -13.34 2.00 -2.13
CA GLU A 51 -14.78 1.77 -1.89
C GLU A 51 -15.64 2.79 -2.64
N GLY A 52 -15.28 4.07 -2.60
CA GLY A 52 -15.99 5.13 -3.34
C GLY A 52 -15.91 4.93 -4.84
N ASP A 53 -14.71 4.73 -5.38
CA ASP A 53 -14.52 4.54 -6.82
C ASP A 53 -15.12 3.21 -7.32
N PHE A 54 -15.14 2.18 -6.47
CA PHE A 54 -15.85 0.95 -6.79
C PHE A 54 -17.37 1.22 -6.92
N LEU A 55 -17.97 1.89 -5.95
CA LEU A 55 -19.42 2.19 -5.95
C LEU A 55 -19.81 2.99 -7.19
N GLU A 56 -19.05 4.05 -7.50
CA GLU A 56 -19.31 4.87 -8.68
C GLU A 56 -19.15 4.07 -10.00
N ALA A 57 -18.14 3.21 -10.07
CA ALA A 57 -17.95 2.35 -11.24
C ALA A 57 -19.06 1.30 -11.37
N PHE A 58 -19.53 0.75 -10.23
CA PHE A 58 -20.62 -0.21 -10.20
C PHE A 58 -21.93 0.40 -10.66
N LYS A 59 -22.33 1.54 -10.09
CA LYS A 59 -23.54 2.31 -10.50
C LYS A 59 -23.52 2.65 -11.99
N ARG A 60 -22.39 3.10 -12.49
CA ARG A 60 -22.23 3.46 -13.91
C ARG A 60 -22.35 2.26 -14.83
N LYS A 61 -21.78 1.11 -14.45
CA LYS A 61 -21.74 -0.09 -15.31
C LYS A 61 -23.02 -0.93 -15.22
N TYR A 62 -23.66 -0.92 -14.06
CA TYR A 62 -24.83 -1.72 -13.74
C TYR A 62 -25.92 -0.85 -13.13
N PRO A 63 -26.51 0.12 -13.88
CA PRO A 63 -27.45 1.10 -13.33
C PRO A 63 -28.75 0.49 -12.77
N ASP A 64 -29.13 -0.68 -13.29
CA ASP A 64 -30.36 -1.39 -12.85
C ASP A 64 -30.09 -2.42 -11.74
N GLU A 65 -28.84 -2.59 -11.34
CA GLU A 65 -28.50 -3.50 -10.25
C GLU A 65 -28.56 -2.81 -8.90
N PRO A 66 -29.03 -3.49 -7.86
CA PRO A 66 -28.98 -2.95 -6.50
C PRO A 66 -27.51 -2.79 -6.08
N HIS A 67 -27.25 -1.74 -5.33
CA HIS A 67 -25.92 -1.42 -4.82
C HIS A 67 -25.99 -1.07 -3.33
N ILE A 68 -24.85 -1.02 -2.68
CA ILE A 68 -24.70 -0.73 -1.27
C ILE A 68 -24.01 0.62 -1.16
N GLU A 69 -24.69 1.59 -0.54
CA GLU A 69 -24.10 2.91 -0.29
C GLU A 69 -22.97 2.83 0.74
N LEU A 70 -22.07 3.82 0.75
CA LEU A 70 -20.92 3.80 1.65
C LEU A 70 -21.30 3.83 3.13
N GLU A 71 -22.45 4.41 3.44
CA GLU A 71 -23.00 4.46 4.79
C GLU A 71 -23.44 3.08 5.28
N ASP A 72 -23.88 2.22 4.36
CA ASP A 72 -24.41 0.88 4.61
C ASP A 72 -23.33 -0.23 4.43
N ARG A 73 -22.08 0.16 4.12
CA ARG A 73 -21.00 -0.80 3.98
C ARG A 73 -20.59 -1.39 5.32
N GLU A 74 -20.61 -2.74 5.38
CA GLU A 74 -20.22 -3.52 6.55
C GLU A 74 -19.27 -4.65 6.17
N GLY A 75 -18.23 -4.83 6.99
CA GLY A 75 -17.27 -5.91 6.82
C GLY A 75 -16.30 -5.69 5.66
N PHE A 76 -15.10 -6.20 5.82
CA PHE A 76 -13.99 -5.94 4.89
C PHE A 76 -14.23 -6.44 3.45
N TRP A 77 -14.88 -7.60 3.30
CA TRP A 77 -15.06 -8.21 1.98
C TRP A 77 -16.31 -7.66 1.27
N LEU A 78 -16.16 -6.61 0.49
CA LEU A 78 -17.22 -5.97 -0.30
C LEU A 78 -18.08 -6.99 -1.06
N ARG A 79 -17.49 -7.93 -1.79
CA ARG A 79 -18.22 -8.94 -2.58
C ARG A 79 -19.13 -9.84 -1.74
N GLU A 80 -18.78 -10.09 -0.48
CA GLU A 80 -19.61 -10.93 0.41
C GLU A 80 -20.90 -10.20 0.80
N GLN A 81 -20.82 -8.90 1.04
CA GLN A 81 -22.00 -8.11 1.33
C GLN A 81 -22.91 -7.97 0.09
N TYR A 82 -22.33 -7.75 -1.10
CA TYR A 82 -23.08 -7.72 -2.36
C TYR A 82 -23.73 -9.08 -2.66
N GLU A 83 -23.02 -10.19 -2.47
CA GLU A 83 -23.57 -11.54 -2.66
C GLU A 83 -24.70 -11.87 -1.69
N LYS A 84 -24.61 -11.38 -0.43
CA LYS A 84 -25.67 -11.51 0.56
C LYS A 84 -26.89 -10.66 0.21
N MET A 85 -26.71 -9.47 -0.32
CA MET A 85 -27.79 -8.59 -0.79
C MET A 85 -28.52 -9.19 -1.99
N LYS A 86 -27.78 -9.66 -2.99
CA LYS A 86 -28.29 -10.28 -4.21
C LYS A 86 -27.38 -11.45 -4.61
N PRO A 87 -27.83 -12.70 -4.45
CA PRO A 87 -27.08 -13.87 -4.93
C PRO A 87 -26.71 -13.75 -6.42
N GLY A 88 -25.47 -14.05 -6.75
CA GLY A 88 -24.91 -13.90 -8.09
C GLY A 88 -24.24 -12.53 -8.36
N SER A 89 -24.11 -11.64 -7.37
CA SER A 89 -23.44 -10.35 -7.53
C SER A 89 -21.92 -10.42 -7.53
N THR A 90 -21.31 -11.49 -7.00
CA THR A 90 -19.84 -11.65 -6.95
C THR A 90 -19.15 -11.45 -8.31
N PRO A 91 -19.63 -12.02 -9.44
CA PRO A 91 -19.05 -11.76 -10.77
C PRO A 91 -19.15 -10.31 -11.20
N LEU A 92 -20.22 -9.59 -10.85
CA LEU A 92 -20.42 -8.18 -11.18
C LEU A 92 -19.37 -7.33 -10.45
N CYS A 93 -19.21 -7.53 -9.14
CA CYS A 93 -18.16 -6.86 -8.37
C CYS A 93 -16.77 -7.14 -8.95
N SER A 94 -16.49 -8.41 -9.23
CA SER A 94 -15.21 -8.85 -9.80
C SER A 94 -14.93 -8.21 -11.16
N ALA A 95 -15.95 -8.01 -11.99
CA ALA A 95 -15.82 -7.37 -13.29
C ALA A 95 -15.52 -5.85 -13.20
N ILE A 96 -15.73 -5.22 -12.03
CA ILE A 96 -15.31 -3.84 -11.77
C ILE A 96 -13.83 -3.80 -11.42
N TYR A 97 -13.44 -4.37 -10.27
CA TYR A 97 -12.07 -4.21 -9.77
C TYR A 97 -11.02 -5.03 -10.53
N ASN A 98 -11.41 -5.99 -11.39
CA ASN A 98 -10.51 -6.66 -12.32
C ASN A 98 -10.46 -5.97 -13.71
N SER A 99 -11.20 -4.89 -13.92
CA SER A 99 -11.17 -4.18 -15.20
C SER A 99 -9.86 -3.40 -15.36
N ARG A 100 -9.44 -3.24 -16.63
CA ARG A 100 -8.28 -2.40 -16.95
C ARG A 100 -8.58 -0.94 -16.57
N GLY A 101 -7.64 -0.34 -15.88
CA GLY A 101 -7.71 1.06 -15.48
C GLY A 101 -8.30 1.28 -14.10
N PHE A 102 -8.88 0.26 -13.45
CA PHE A 102 -9.53 0.45 -12.16
C PHE A 102 -8.54 0.98 -11.11
N PHE A 103 -7.46 0.26 -10.81
CA PHE A 103 -6.50 0.66 -9.76
C PHE A 103 -5.69 1.90 -10.10
N GLN A 104 -5.32 2.12 -11.36
CA GLN A 104 -4.52 3.30 -11.73
C GLN A 104 -5.30 4.62 -11.67
N ASN A 105 -6.63 4.56 -11.70
CA ASN A 105 -7.51 5.72 -11.70
C ASN A 105 -8.23 5.94 -10.37
N LEU A 106 -7.91 5.15 -9.34
CA LEU A 106 -8.47 5.37 -8.01
C LEU A 106 -8.15 6.78 -7.53
N SER A 107 -9.14 7.43 -6.94
CA SER A 107 -9.01 8.73 -6.31
C SER A 107 -8.12 8.61 -5.06
N GLU A 108 -7.43 9.66 -4.68
CA GLU A 108 -6.74 9.68 -3.39
C GLU A 108 -7.73 9.93 -2.24
N ILE A 109 -7.48 9.31 -1.11
CA ILE A 109 -8.18 9.66 0.13
C ILE A 109 -7.69 11.06 0.55
N PRO A 110 -8.59 11.98 0.90
CA PRO A 110 -8.23 13.36 1.23
C PRO A 110 -7.07 13.47 2.22
N GLY A 111 -5.98 14.13 1.80
CA GLY A 111 -4.78 14.36 2.60
C GLY A 111 -3.80 13.19 2.70
N ALA A 112 -4.13 12.00 2.16
CA ALA A 112 -3.30 10.81 2.29
C ALA A 112 -1.93 10.94 1.61
N VAL A 113 -1.92 11.45 0.39
CA VAL A 113 -0.69 11.65 -0.40
C VAL A 113 0.23 12.67 0.27
N ASP A 114 -0.33 13.77 0.75
CA ASP A 114 0.43 14.81 1.45
C ASP A 114 0.98 14.28 2.78
N ALA A 115 0.17 13.57 3.56
CA ALA A 115 0.62 12.95 4.81
C ALA A 115 1.77 11.95 4.57
N ALA A 116 1.65 11.10 3.55
CA ALA A 116 2.71 10.14 3.20
C ALA A 116 4.02 10.86 2.81
N ARG A 117 3.94 11.94 2.02
CA ARG A 117 5.10 12.75 1.62
C ARG A 117 5.73 13.45 2.81
N GLU A 118 4.93 14.04 3.68
CA GLU A 118 5.40 14.70 4.90
C GLU A 118 6.07 13.70 5.85
N MET A 119 5.47 12.52 6.08
CA MET A 119 6.10 11.47 6.88
C MET A 119 7.47 11.06 6.33
N ALA A 120 7.60 10.95 5.00
CA ALA A 120 8.83 10.47 4.36
C ALA A 120 10.01 11.44 4.46
N ILE A 121 9.77 12.71 4.80
CA ILE A 121 10.83 13.71 5.02
C ILE A 121 11.13 13.93 6.51
N LEU A 122 10.37 13.32 7.43
CA LEU A 122 10.67 13.41 8.86
C LEU A 122 11.98 12.67 9.16
N GLU A 123 12.84 13.31 9.96
CA GLU A 123 14.07 12.70 10.43
C GLU A 123 13.79 11.42 11.22
N GLY A 124 14.50 10.35 10.91
CA GLY A 124 14.35 9.05 11.59
C GLY A 124 13.05 8.30 11.22
N VAL A 125 12.42 8.61 10.10
CA VAL A 125 11.22 7.91 9.61
C VAL A 125 11.46 7.35 8.20
N ASP A 126 11.19 6.05 8.04
CA ASP A 126 11.18 5.37 6.74
C ASP A 126 9.74 4.92 6.43
N VAL A 127 9.19 5.39 5.31
CA VAL A 127 7.82 5.06 4.90
C VAL A 127 7.83 4.11 3.72
N PHE A 128 7.02 3.05 3.80
CA PHE A 128 6.81 2.06 2.74
C PHE A 128 5.32 1.87 2.48
N ILE A 129 4.96 1.57 1.24
CA ILE A 129 3.61 1.15 0.86
C ILE A 129 3.57 -0.37 0.94
N CYS A 130 2.74 -0.91 1.83
CA CYS A 130 2.59 -2.36 2.02
C CYS A 130 1.21 -2.81 1.56
N THR A 131 1.10 -3.24 0.31
CA THR A 131 -0.19 -3.52 -0.33
C THR A 131 -0.30 -4.96 -0.84
N SER A 132 -1.55 -5.46 -0.89
CA SER A 132 -1.83 -6.81 -1.37
C SER A 132 -2.34 -6.80 -2.81
N PRO A 133 -1.79 -7.65 -3.69
CA PRO A 133 -2.33 -7.81 -5.03
C PRO A 133 -3.59 -8.65 -5.01
N LEU A 134 -4.50 -8.41 -5.96
CA LEU A 134 -5.62 -9.30 -6.22
C LEU A 134 -5.12 -10.70 -6.70
N ASN A 135 -5.96 -11.72 -6.57
CA ASN A 135 -5.69 -13.04 -7.16
C ASN A 135 -5.61 -12.96 -8.68
N ASN A 136 -6.52 -12.18 -9.29
CA ASN A 136 -6.41 -11.81 -10.70
C ASN A 136 -5.51 -10.57 -10.83
N TYR A 137 -4.22 -10.80 -10.94
CA TYR A 137 -3.19 -9.74 -10.99
C TYR A 137 -2.95 -9.14 -12.38
N LYS A 138 -3.72 -9.53 -13.40
CA LYS A 138 -3.49 -9.13 -14.80
C LYS A 138 -3.24 -7.63 -14.99
N TYR A 139 -3.99 -6.79 -14.32
CA TYR A 139 -3.85 -5.33 -14.37
C TYR A 139 -3.40 -4.74 -13.04
N CYS A 140 -3.91 -5.27 -11.94
CA CYS A 140 -3.78 -4.77 -10.57
C CYS A 140 -2.33 -4.37 -10.21
N LEU A 141 -1.34 -5.25 -10.45
CA LEU A 141 0.05 -4.97 -10.07
C LEU A 141 0.60 -3.73 -10.77
N LYS A 142 0.55 -3.73 -12.10
CA LYS A 142 1.06 -2.62 -12.90
C LYS A 142 0.34 -1.31 -12.59
N GLU A 143 -0.97 -1.38 -12.39
CA GLU A 143 -1.81 -0.21 -12.13
C GLU A 143 -1.56 0.39 -10.75
N LYS A 144 -1.31 -0.43 -9.72
CA LYS A 144 -0.87 0.05 -8.39
C LYS A 144 0.47 0.80 -8.48
N PHE A 145 1.45 0.28 -9.23
CA PHE A 145 2.70 1.00 -9.48
C PHE A 145 2.47 2.32 -10.22
N HIS A 146 1.60 2.35 -11.25
CA HIS A 146 1.27 3.57 -11.98
C HIS A 146 0.57 4.60 -11.07
N TRP A 147 -0.33 4.16 -10.18
CA TRP A 147 -0.97 5.03 -9.21
C TRP A 147 0.07 5.67 -8.29
N VAL A 148 0.97 4.87 -7.72
CA VAL A 148 2.05 5.36 -6.85
C VAL A 148 2.97 6.32 -7.59
N GLU A 149 3.38 5.99 -8.82
CA GLU A 149 4.23 6.88 -9.64
C GLU A 149 3.54 8.22 -9.93
N LYS A 150 2.25 8.19 -10.26
CA LYS A 150 1.44 9.38 -10.57
C LYS A 150 1.27 10.30 -9.35
N HIS A 151 0.91 9.72 -8.19
CA HIS A 151 0.51 10.50 -7.01
C HIS A 151 1.67 10.82 -6.07
N LEU A 152 2.64 9.92 -5.92
CA LEU A 152 3.76 10.07 -4.99
C LEU A 152 5.10 10.32 -5.69
N GLY A 153 5.22 9.91 -6.96
CA GLY A 153 6.45 10.03 -7.74
C GLY A 153 7.22 8.71 -7.87
N ARG A 154 8.09 8.65 -8.88
CA ARG A 154 8.80 7.44 -9.27
C ARG A 154 9.62 6.78 -8.16
N ASN A 155 10.26 7.59 -7.32
CA ASN A 155 11.10 7.09 -6.21
C ASN A 155 10.30 6.26 -5.19
N TRP A 156 8.99 6.48 -5.10
CA TRP A 156 8.11 5.71 -4.23
C TRP A 156 7.85 4.29 -4.73
N CYS A 157 8.03 4.05 -6.03
CA CYS A 157 7.92 2.70 -6.58
C CYS A 157 8.94 1.73 -5.97
N GLU A 158 10.11 2.22 -5.54
CA GLU A 158 11.13 1.44 -4.84
C GLU A 158 10.76 1.13 -3.37
N LYS A 159 9.74 1.80 -2.85
CA LYS A 159 9.24 1.63 -1.47
C LYS A 159 7.97 0.79 -1.40
N ILE A 160 7.60 0.09 -2.48
CA ILE A 160 6.43 -0.78 -2.52
C ILE A 160 6.81 -2.18 -2.03
N ILE A 161 6.11 -2.65 -1.01
CA ILE A 161 6.12 -4.04 -0.54
C ILE A 161 4.84 -4.69 -1.03
N LEU A 162 4.94 -5.59 -2.00
CA LEU A 162 3.83 -6.38 -2.50
C LEU A 162 3.78 -7.72 -1.77
N THR A 163 2.75 -7.93 -0.98
CA THR A 163 2.58 -9.18 -0.25
C THR A 163 1.11 -9.50 -0.03
N LYS A 164 0.76 -10.78 -0.04
CA LYS A 164 -0.57 -11.25 0.40
C LYS A 164 -0.64 -11.48 1.90
N ASP A 165 0.51 -11.63 2.52
CA ASP A 165 0.65 -11.81 3.96
C ASP A 165 1.48 -10.66 4.54
N LYS A 166 0.79 -9.63 5.04
CA LYS A 166 1.42 -8.46 5.64
C LYS A 166 2.15 -8.78 6.94
N THR A 167 1.86 -9.91 7.58
CA THR A 167 2.57 -10.34 8.80
C THR A 167 4.04 -10.66 8.53
N MET A 168 4.40 -10.94 7.27
CA MET A 168 5.78 -11.17 6.85
C MET A 168 6.56 -9.88 6.54
N ALA A 169 5.88 -8.73 6.43
CA ALA A 169 6.54 -7.44 6.25
C ALA A 169 7.10 -6.95 7.60
N ASN A 170 8.33 -6.43 7.57
CA ASN A 170 8.99 -5.90 8.76
C ASN A 170 8.77 -4.39 8.87
N GLY A 171 8.26 -3.93 10.00
CA GLY A 171 7.98 -2.53 10.31
C GLY A 171 7.76 -2.31 11.80
N HIS A 172 7.55 -1.07 12.22
CA HIS A 172 7.18 -0.72 13.59
C HIS A 172 5.70 -0.35 13.70
N LEU A 173 5.14 0.17 12.62
CA LEU A 173 3.76 0.63 12.50
C LEU A 173 3.19 0.18 11.16
N LEU A 174 2.00 -0.43 11.17
CA LEU A 174 1.20 -0.69 9.98
C LEU A 174 -0.12 0.07 10.11
N ILE A 175 -0.39 0.98 9.16
CA ILE A 175 -1.68 1.67 9.01
C ILE A 175 -2.44 0.97 7.90
N ASP A 176 -3.61 0.39 8.22
CA ASP A 176 -4.37 -0.50 7.33
C ASP A 176 -5.86 -0.40 7.69
N ASP A 177 -6.75 -0.41 6.69
CA ASP A 177 -8.20 -0.33 6.90
C ASP A 177 -8.84 -1.67 7.29
N ARG A 178 -8.11 -2.77 7.10
CA ARG A 178 -8.59 -4.10 7.45
C ARG A 178 -8.52 -4.32 8.97
N PRO A 179 -9.64 -4.52 9.67
CA PRO A 179 -9.65 -4.57 11.14
C PRO A 179 -8.80 -5.69 11.75
N ASN A 180 -8.70 -6.83 11.05
CA ASN A 180 -7.96 -8.00 11.52
C ASN A 180 -7.01 -8.50 10.43
N ILE A 181 -5.72 -8.45 10.71
CA ILE A 181 -4.66 -8.96 9.85
C ILE A 181 -4.07 -10.20 10.52
N SER A 182 -4.12 -11.32 9.81
CA SER A 182 -3.55 -12.61 10.23
C SER A 182 -2.73 -13.21 9.09
N GLY A 183 -1.74 -14.01 9.42
CA GLY A 183 -0.87 -14.64 8.44
C GLY A 183 0.05 -15.67 9.08
N ALA A 184 1.13 -16.00 8.40
CA ALA A 184 2.10 -17.00 8.83
C ALA A 184 2.87 -16.59 10.08
N ASN A 185 3.15 -15.26 10.23
CA ASN A 185 3.76 -14.76 11.46
C ASN A 185 2.66 -14.36 12.46
N VAL A 186 2.59 -15.08 13.57
CA VAL A 186 1.61 -14.85 14.64
C VAL A 186 1.94 -13.64 15.51
N SER A 187 3.17 -13.12 15.43
CA SER A 187 3.65 -11.97 16.19
C SER A 187 4.46 -11.04 15.26
N PRO A 188 3.79 -10.32 14.35
CA PRO A 188 4.47 -9.39 13.46
C PRO A 188 5.15 -8.27 14.25
N SER A 189 6.21 -7.69 13.69
CA SER A 189 7.03 -6.67 14.35
C SER A 189 6.35 -5.31 14.46
N TRP A 190 5.28 -5.08 13.72
CA TRP A 190 4.56 -3.81 13.68
C TRP A 190 3.35 -3.81 14.63
N GLU A 191 3.04 -2.65 15.18
CA GLU A 191 1.74 -2.38 15.77
C GLU A 191 0.74 -2.00 14.68
N HIS A 192 -0.46 -2.60 14.72
CA HIS A 192 -1.52 -2.30 13.79
C HIS A 192 -2.36 -1.11 14.26
N VAL A 193 -2.39 -0.06 13.47
CA VAL A 193 -3.31 1.08 13.60
C VAL A 193 -4.37 0.95 12.51
N VAL A 194 -5.63 0.86 12.91
CA VAL A 194 -6.75 0.71 11.97
C VAL A 194 -7.11 2.07 11.39
N PHE A 195 -7.01 2.21 10.06
CA PHE A 195 -7.51 3.40 9.37
C PHE A 195 -9.03 3.28 9.20
N THR A 196 -9.76 4.34 9.51
CA THR A 196 -11.22 4.35 9.39
C THR A 196 -11.65 4.39 7.93
N SER A 197 -12.35 3.36 7.52
CA SER A 197 -13.00 3.22 6.22
C SER A 197 -14.49 2.95 6.42
N CYS A 198 -15.30 3.12 5.37
CA CYS A 198 -16.75 2.92 5.44
C CYS A 198 -17.13 1.56 6.04
N HIS A 199 -16.44 0.48 5.68
CA HIS A 199 -16.74 -0.89 6.08
C HIS A 199 -16.32 -1.26 7.52
N ASN A 200 -15.52 -0.42 8.20
CA ASN A 200 -14.96 -0.73 9.52
C ASN A 200 -15.36 0.27 10.63
N ARG A 201 -16.22 1.27 10.35
CA ARG A 201 -16.58 2.33 11.31
C ARG A 201 -17.10 1.80 12.64
N THR A 202 -17.93 0.77 12.58
CA THR A 202 -18.59 0.17 13.76
C THR A 202 -17.91 -1.11 14.24
N THR A 203 -16.83 -1.53 13.54
CA THR A 203 -16.12 -2.77 13.88
C THR A 203 -15.36 -2.61 15.20
N ASP A 204 -15.55 -3.56 16.12
CA ASP A 204 -14.69 -3.68 17.31
C ASP A 204 -13.27 -4.02 16.89
N ILE A 205 -12.35 -3.10 17.12
CA ILE A 205 -10.93 -3.24 16.80
C ILE A 205 -10.09 -3.81 17.96
N ARG A 206 -10.76 -4.27 19.03
CA ARG A 206 -10.15 -4.97 20.16
C ARG A 206 -8.99 -4.20 20.81
N GLY A 207 -9.21 -2.91 21.08
CA GLY A 207 -8.24 -2.05 21.75
C GLY A 207 -7.07 -1.59 20.90
N LYS A 208 -7.05 -1.86 19.59
CA LYS A 208 -6.08 -1.24 18.66
C LYS A 208 -6.32 0.25 18.57
N ARG A 209 -5.28 0.98 18.20
CA ARG A 209 -5.43 2.40 17.86
C ARG A 209 -6.15 2.57 16.54
N ARG A 210 -6.80 3.72 16.37
CA ARG A 210 -7.51 4.12 15.16
C ARG A 210 -6.98 5.46 14.66
N LEU A 211 -6.85 5.58 13.34
CA LEU A 211 -6.62 6.83 12.63
C LEU A 211 -7.83 7.10 11.76
N ASP A 212 -8.56 8.18 12.05
CA ASP A 212 -9.85 8.41 11.41
C ASP A 212 -9.75 9.12 10.06
N ASN A 213 -8.73 9.94 9.88
CA ASN A 213 -8.46 10.66 8.63
C ASN A 213 -7.02 11.17 8.57
N TRP A 214 -6.62 11.71 7.41
CA TRP A 214 -5.29 12.27 7.20
C TRP A 214 -5.22 13.79 7.38
N THR A 215 -6.36 14.49 7.48
CA THR A 215 -6.44 15.95 7.37
C THR A 215 -6.43 16.68 8.71
N ASP A 216 -6.72 16.00 9.82
CA ASP A 216 -6.78 16.59 11.16
C ASP A 216 -5.42 16.68 11.88
N GLY A 217 -4.37 16.09 11.30
CA GLY A 217 -3.03 16.09 11.86
C GLY A 217 -2.75 15.02 12.91
N SER A 218 -3.71 14.23 13.32
CA SER A 218 -3.57 13.17 14.35
C SER A 218 -2.52 12.11 13.99
N TRP A 219 -2.24 11.90 12.71
CA TRP A 219 -1.18 11.03 12.28
C TRP A 219 0.22 11.50 12.75
N ARG A 220 0.43 12.83 12.95
CA ARG A 220 1.70 13.37 13.45
C ARG A 220 1.93 12.98 14.90
N ASP A 221 0.89 13.08 15.74
CA ASP A 221 0.94 12.64 17.13
C ASP A 221 1.24 11.14 17.22
N LEU A 222 0.64 10.36 16.31
CA LEU A 222 0.90 8.93 16.18
C LEU A 222 2.38 8.64 15.88
N ILE A 223 2.96 9.31 14.89
CA ILE A 223 4.38 9.15 14.53
C ILE A 223 5.29 9.56 15.68
N ASP A 224 5.02 10.68 16.33
CA ASP A 224 5.82 11.18 17.46
C ASP A 224 5.78 10.21 18.66
N ASP A 225 4.64 9.60 18.95
CA ASP A 225 4.50 8.60 19.99
C ASP A 225 5.34 7.34 19.67
N PHE A 226 5.31 6.88 18.43
CA PHE A 226 6.14 5.75 18.01
C PHE A 226 7.63 6.07 18.05
N LYS A 227 8.04 7.26 17.62
CA LYS A 227 9.46 7.70 17.71
C LYS A 227 9.97 7.66 19.14
N LYS A 228 9.17 8.14 20.11
CA LYS A 228 9.53 8.12 21.54
C LYS A 228 9.68 6.70 22.09
N ARG A 229 8.99 5.70 21.53
CA ARG A 229 9.04 4.31 22.01
C ARG A 229 10.21 3.51 21.45
N ILE A 230 10.75 3.88 20.30
CA ILE A 230 11.86 3.16 19.65
C ILE A 230 13.23 3.83 19.86
N GLY A 231 13.28 5.10 20.28
CA GLY A 231 14.50 5.85 20.67
C GLY A 231 14.79 5.71 22.11
#